data_7e8b9a146a6688eb83b313d0610db330
#
_entry.id   7e8b9a146a6688eb83b313d0610db330
#
_cell.length_a   1.000
_cell.length_b   1.000
_cell.length_c   1.000
_cell.angle_alpha   90.00
_cell.angle_beta   90.00
_cell.angle_gamma   90.00
#
_symmetry.space_group_name_H-M   'P 1'
#
loop_
_entity.id
_entity.type
_entity.pdbx_description
1 polymer ?
#
loop_
_entity_poly.entity_id
_entity_poly.type
_entity_poly.pdbx_seq_one_letter_code
_entity_poly.pdbx_strand_id
1 'polypeptide(L)'
;MICFTHYHGDHISGLPGLLLTMGNADRTEPLTLVGPKGLERVVNALRVIAPELPFEIKFIEITKPIEVLELNGYRINAFRVNHNVICYGYTIEILRQGKFSPERAREQEIPLKYWNPLQKGRTIEADGAVYTPDMVLGPDRKGIKVTYTTDTRPTESILRNA
;
A
#
# COMPACT_ATOMS: atom_id res chain seq x y z
N MET A 1 5.32 -5.16 -3.46
CA MET A 1 3.91 -5.23 -3.86
C MET A 1 3.77 -4.82 -5.32
N ILE A 2 2.87 -5.49 -6.08
CA ILE A 2 2.49 -5.13 -7.45
C ILE A 2 0.96 -5.06 -7.50
N CYS A 3 0.40 -4.00 -8.09
CA CYS A 3 -1.04 -3.83 -8.27
C CYS A 3 -1.38 -3.94 -9.76
N PHE A 4 -2.29 -4.85 -10.10
CA PHE A 4 -2.78 -5.04 -11.47
C PHE A 4 -4.10 -4.32 -11.67
N THR A 5 -4.18 -3.50 -12.69
CA THR A 5 -5.43 -2.81 -13.04
C THR A 5 -6.46 -3.79 -13.63
N HIS A 6 -6.02 -4.68 -14.52
CA HIS A 6 -6.81 -5.72 -15.18
C HIS A 6 -5.89 -6.78 -15.82
N TYR A 7 -6.46 -7.76 -16.52
CA TYR A 7 -5.72 -8.94 -17.01
C TYR A 7 -5.69 -9.08 -18.54
N HIS A 8 -5.66 -7.97 -19.29
CA HIS A 8 -5.30 -8.05 -20.70
C HIS A 8 -3.82 -8.46 -20.84
N GLY A 9 -3.50 -9.18 -21.94
CA GLY A 9 -2.18 -9.79 -22.10
C GLY A 9 -1.04 -8.77 -22.06
N ASP A 10 -1.20 -7.63 -22.70
CA ASP A 10 -0.23 -6.52 -22.74
C ASP A 10 0.05 -5.88 -21.38
N HIS A 11 -0.80 -6.12 -20.37
CA HIS A 11 -0.62 -5.62 -19.01
C HIS A 11 -0.06 -6.65 -18.02
N ILE A 12 -0.17 -7.96 -18.30
CA ILE A 12 0.21 -8.99 -17.33
C ILE A 12 1.17 -10.06 -17.86
N SER A 13 1.31 -10.23 -19.18
CA SER A 13 2.12 -11.32 -19.75
C SER A 13 3.61 -11.26 -19.37
N GLY A 14 4.13 -10.10 -19.02
CA GLY A 14 5.51 -9.95 -18.55
C GLY A 14 5.77 -10.41 -17.11
N LEU A 15 4.72 -10.76 -16.35
CA LEU A 15 4.84 -11.10 -14.94
C LEU A 15 5.76 -12.31 -14.68
N PRO A 16 5.68 -13.45 -15.41
CA PRO A 16 6.56 -14.58 -15.15
C PRO A 16 8.05 -14.22 -15.26
N GLY A 17 8.43 -13.45 -16.28
CA GLY A 17 9.80 -12.98 -16.46
C GLY A 17 10.25 -12.06 -15.33
N LEU A 18 9.37 -11.17 -14.86
CA LEU A 18 9.66 -10.30 -13.72
C LEU A 18 9.88 -11.12 -12.44
N LEU A 19 9.02 -12.11 -12.17
CA LEU A 19 9.15 -12.96 -10.99
C LEU A 19 10.47 -13.75 -10.99
N LEU A 20 10.87 -14.32 -12.15
CA LEU A 20 12.17 -15.00 -12.31
C LEU A 20 13.34 -14.03 -12.09
N THR A 21 13.27 -12.82 -12.65
CA THR A 21 14.30 -11.79 -12.44
C THR A 21 14.42 -11.41 -10.98
N MET A 22 13.30 -11.27 -10.26
CA MET A 22 13.31 -10.99 -8.82
C MET A 22 13.92 -12.14 -8.03
N GLY A 23 13.63 -13.40 -8.39
CA GLY A 23 14.23 -14.57 -7.77
C GLY A 23 15.73 -14.66 -8.02
N ASN A 24 16.18 -14.40 -9.24
CA ASN A 24 17.60 -14.37 -9.60
C ASN A 24 18.37 -13.21 -8.94
N ALA A 25 17.69 -12.20 -8.45
CA ALA A 25 18.26 -11.11 -7.64
C ALA A 25 18.17 -11.41 -6.13
N ASP A 26 18.16 -12.69 -5.75
CA ASP A 26 18.19 -13.19 -4.37
C ASP A 26 17.04 -12.68 -3.48
N ARG A 27 15.89 -12.35 -4.08
CA ARG A 27 14.71 -12.00 -3.29
C ARG A 27 14.18 -13.22 -2.57
N THR A 28 14.05 -13.12 -1.26
CA THR A 28 13.42 -14.15 -0.39
C THR A 28 12.17 -13.66 0.33
N GLU A 29 11.99 -12.33 0.45
CA GLU A 29 10.81 -11.75 1.11
C GLU A 29 9.54 -11.96 0.28
N PRO A 30 8.41 -12.22 0.95
CA PRO A 30 7.13 -12.40 0.28
C PRO A 30 6.77 -11.23 -0.64
N LEU A 31 6.18 -11.55 -1.79
CA LEU A 31 5.66 -10.57 -2.75
C LEU A 31 4.13 -10.54 -2.70
N THR A 32 3.56 -9.39 -2.35
CA THR A 32 2.11 -9.22 -2.42
C THR A 32 1.69 -8.76 -3.82
N LEU A 33 0.75 -9.48 -4.41
CA LEU A 33 0.08 -9.11 -5.65
C LEU A 33 -1.36 -8.69 -5.33
N VAL A 34 -1.78 -7.56 -5.88
CA VAL A 34 -3.12 -6.99 -5.70
C VAL A 34 -3.78 -6.85 -7.07
N GLY A 35 -5.04 -7.23 -7.21
CA GLY A 35 -5.72 -7.07 -8.48
C GLY A 35 -7.20 -7.48 -8.45
N PRO A 36 -7.92 -7.37 -9.56
CA PRO A 36 -9.31 -7.78 -9.68
C PRO A 36 -9.53 -9.25 -9.28
N LYS A 37 -10.77 -9.62 -8.98
CA LYS A 37 -11.15 -11.02 -8.73
C LYS A 37 -10.62 -11.96 -9.81
N GLY A 38 -10.07 -13.09 -9.41
CA GLY A 38 -9.43 -14.09 -10.30
C GLY A 38 -7.92 -13.91 -10.44
N LEU A 39 -7.30 -13.01 -9.68
CA LEU A 39 -5.86 -12.74 -9.68
C LEU A 39 -5.04 -14.02 -9.50
N GLU A 40 -5.32 -14.77 -8.45
CA GLU A 40 -4.57 -15.98 -8.13
C GLU A 40 -4.63 -17.00 -9.28
N ARG A 41 -5.82 -17.22 -9.85
CA ARG A 41 -6.00 -18.13 -10.99
C ARG A 41 -5.19 -17.68 -12.20
N VAL A 42 -5.24 -16.39 -12.55
CA VAL A 42 -4.53 -15.85 -13.73
C VAL A 42 -3.02 -15.94 -13.51
N VAL A 43 -2.52 -15.52 -12.37
CA VAL A 43 -1.09 -15.56 -12.04
C VAL A 43 -0.57 -17.00 -12.04
N ASN A 44 -1.28 -17.95 -11.43
CA ASN A 44 -0.87 -19.34 -11.40
C ASN A 44 -0.87 -19.98 -12.81
N ALA A 45 -1.79 -19.58 -13.69
CA ALA A 45 -1.78 -20.03 -15.09
C ALA A 45 -0.57 -19.48 -15.85
N LEU A 46 -0.24 -18.22 -15.68
CA LEU A 46 0.92 -17.59 -16.34
C LEU A 46 2.25 -18.17 -15.85
N ARG A 47 2.38 -18.44 -14.54
CA ARG A 47 3.62 -18.92 -13.94
C ARG A 47 3.88 -20.43 -14.11
N VAL A 48 3.14 -21.14 -14.94
CA VAL A 48 3.48 -22.51 -15.34
C VAL A 48 4.91 -22.59 -15.90
N ILE A 49 5.40 -21.53 -16.55
CA ILE A 49 6.78 -21.43 -17.04
C ILE A 49 7.80 -20.96 -15.98
N ALA A 50 7.34 -20.62 -14.77
CA ALA A 50 8.14 -20.16 -13.62
C ALA A 50 7.58 -20.79 -12.33
N PRO A 51 7.57 -22.14 -12.21
CA PRO A 51 6.85 -22.83 -11.14
C PRO A 51 7.48 -22.62 -9.77
N GLU A 52 8.80 -22.54 -9.71
CA GLU A 52 9.57 -22.41 -8.47
C GLU A 52 10.12 -21.00 -8.33
N LEU A 53 9.87 -20.39 -7.18
CA LEU A 53 10.38 -19.08 -6.80
C LEU A 53 10.95 -19.16 -5.40
N PRO A 54 12.06 -18.46 -5.08
CA PRO A 54 12.65 -18.46 -3.75
C PRO A 54 11.85 -17.61 -2.72
N PHE A 55 10.69 -17.10 -3.10
CA PHE A 55 9.81 -16.29 -2.25
C PHE A 55 8.34 -16.67 -2.42
N GLU A 56 7.57 -16.42 -1.37
CA GLU A 56 6.12 -16.62 -1.36
C GLU A 56 5.40 -15.51 -2.14
N ILE A 57 4.33 -15.86 -2.86
CA ILE A 57 3.40 -14.88 -3.44
C ILE A 57 2.14 -14.84 -2.58
N LYS A 58 1.77 -13.63 -2.11
CA LYS A 58 0.53 -13.36 -1.40
C LYS A 58 -0.45 -12.65 -2.32
N PHE A 59 -1.69 -13.12 -2.38
CA PHE A 59 -2.73 -12.59 -3.25
C PHE A 59 -3.75 -11.77 -2.45
N ILE A 60 -4.11 -10.59 -2.98
CA ILE A 60 -5.22 -9.78 -2.48
C ILE A 60 -6.12 -9.47 -3.68
N GLU A 61 -7.31 -10.05 -3.69
CA GLU A 61 -8.29 -9.83 -4.74
C GLU A 61 -9.26 -8.71 -4.37
N ILE A 62 -9.34 -7.71 -5.23
CA ILE A 62 -10.29 -6.60 -5.11
C ILE A 62 -11.64 -7.07 -5.64
N THR A 63 -12.66 -7.00 -4.81
CA THR A 63 -14.01 -7.48 -5.13
C THR A 63 -15.07 -6.37 -5.12
N LYS A 64 -14.80 -5.26 -4.42
CA LYS A 64 -15.72 -4.13 -4.30
C LYS A 64 -15.40 -3.04 -5.34
N PRO A 65 -16.38 -2.19 -5.69
CA PRO A 65 -16.14 -1.05 -6.58
C PRO A 65 -15.09 -0.06 -6.06
N ILE A 66 -15.00 0.08 -4.74
CA ILE A 66 -13.96 0.84 -4.03
C ILE A 66 -13.48 -0.01 -2.86
N GLU A 67 -12.18 -0.16 -2.72
CA GLU A 67 -11.57 -0.91 -1.63
C GLU A 67 -10.27 -0.25 -1.18
N VAL A 68 -10.14 -0.08 0.13
CA VAL A 68 -8.95 0.54 0.75
C VAL A 68 -8.15 -0.54 1.44
N LEU A 69 -6.86 -0.60 1.13
CA LEU A 69 -5.89 -1.49 1.73
C LEU A 69 -4.81 -0.66 2.44
N GLU A 70 -4.33 -1.17 3.56
CA GLU A 70 -3.16 -0.62 4.23
C GLU A 70 -2.05 -1.68 4.22
N LEU A 71 -1.00 -1.41 3.48
CA LEU A 71 0.11 -2.34 3.27
C LEU A 71 1.45 -1.62 3.37
N ASN A 72 2.33 -2.11 4.24
CA ASN A 72 3.70 -1.62 4.38
C ASN A 72 3.81 -0.09 4.60
N GLY A 73 2.83 0.51 5.32
CA GLY A 73 2.80 1.95 5.59
C GLY A 73 2.23 2.80 4.45
N TYR A 74 1.72 2.16 3.40
CA TYR A 74 0.99 2.82 2.31
C TYR A 74 -0.50 2.57 2.47
N ARG A 75 -1.29 3.60 2.23
CA ARG A 75 -2.73 3.51 2.02
C ARG A 75 -3.00 3.42 0.53
N ILE A 76 -3.65 2.34 0.11
CA ILE A 76 -3.94 2.05 -1.29
C ILE A 76 -5.44 2.05 -1.46
N ASN A 77 -5.96 2.96 -2.27
CA ASN A 77 -7.37 3.01 -2.63
C ASN A 77 -7.52 2.46 -4.06
N ALA A 78 -8.11 1.28 -4.18
CA ALA A 78 -8.50 0.69 -5.46
C ALA A 78 -9.92 1.16 -5.80
N PHE A 79 -10.13 1.68 -6.99
CA PHE A 79 -11.43 2.18 -7.44
C PHE A 79 -11.73 1.74 -8.89
N ARG A 80 -12.99 1.38 -9.12
CA ARG A 80 -13.45 0.90 -10.41
C ARG A 80 -13.37 2.02 -11.47
N VAL A 81 -12.85 1.66 -12.64
CA VAL A 81 -12.79 2.53 -13.83
C VAL A 81 -13.60 1.95 -15.00
N ASN A 82 -13.78 2.72 -16.06
CA ASN A 82 -14.62 2.34 -17.21
C ASN A 82 -13.78 1.69 -18.31
N HIS A 83 -13.81 0.36 -18.34
CA HIS A 83 -13.17 -0.45 -19.37
C HIS A 83 -14.09 -1.63 -19.76
N ASN A 84 -13.77 -2.35 -20.84
CA ASN A 84 -14.54 -3.51 -21.34
C ASN A 84 -14.42 -4.76 -20.45
N VAL A 85 -13.45 -4.78 -19.54
CA VAL A 85 -13.28 -5.80 -18.49
C VAL A 85 -13.26 -5.15 -17.11
N ILE A 86 -13.24 -5.98 -16.06
CA ILE A 86 -13.05 -5.49 -14.69
C ILE A 86 -11.68 -4.81 -14.59
N CYS A 87 -11.69 -3.49 -14.39
CA CYS A 87 -10.49 -2.67 -14.35
C CYS A 87 -10.55 -1.69 -13.16
N TYR A 88 -9.42 -1.54 -12.48
CA TYR A 88 -9.25 -0.63 -11.34
C TYR A 88 -8.15 0.40 -11.61
N GLY A 89 -8.41 1.63 -11.14
CA GLY A 89 -7.36 2.59 -10.84
C GLY A 89 -6.89 2.41 -9.41
N TYR A 90 -5.69 2.91 -9.11
CA TYR A 90 -5.10 2.85 -7.77
C TYR A 90 -4.61 4.22 -7.37
N THR A 91 -5.01 4.67 -6.19
CA THR A 91 -4.40 5.82 -5.53
C THR A 91 -3.56 5.32 -4.37
N ILE A 92 -2.28 5.66 -4.37
CA ILE A 92 -1.33 5.30 -3.32
C ILE A 92 -1.01 6.56 -2.52
N GLU A 93 -1.23 6.50 -1.21
CA GLU A 93 -0.98 7.60 -0.29
C GLU A 93 0.08 7.21 0.74
N ILE A 94 1.02 8.10 0.94
CA ILE A 94 1.96 8.07 2.07
C ILE A 94 1.52 9.18 3.02
N LEU A 95 0.92 8.78 4.14
CA LEU A 95 0.51 9.72 5.17
C LEU A 95 1.76 10.22 5.92
N ARG A 96 1.78 11.52 6.21
CA ARG A 96 2.87 12.14 6.96
C ARG A 96 2.32 12.73 8.24
N GLN A 97 2.71 12.12 9.35
CA GLN A 97 2.40 12.63 10.67
C GLN A 97 2.96 14.04 10.89
N GLY A 98 2.41 14.75 11.84
CA GLY A 98 2.89 16.05 12.30
C GLY A 98 4.36 16.05 12.67
N LYS A 99 4.97 17.22 12.67
CA LYS A 99 6.36 17.35 13.11
C LYS A 99 6.41 17.17 14.63
N PHE A 100 7.35 16.37 15.12
CA PHE A 100 7.61 16.22 16.54
C PHE A 100 8.11 17.55 17.13
N SER A 101 7.55 17.96 18.28
CA SER A 101 7.96 19.15 19.03
C SER A 101 8.63 18.75 20.33
N PRO A 102 9.96 18.94 20.43
CA PRO A 102 10.67 18.74 21.69
C PRO A 102 10.19 19.69 22.81
N GLU A 103 9.73 20.89 22.44
CA GLU A 103 9.20 21.89 23.38
C GLU A 103 7.94 21.33 24.06
N ARG A 104 6.95 20.87 23.28
CA ARG A 104 5.72 20.26 23.81
C ARG A 104 6.02 19.02 24.66
N ALA A 105 7.00 18.20 24.23
CA ALA A 105 7.39 17.02 24.99
C ALA A 105 8.00 17.38 26.36
N ARG A 106 8.74 18.51 26.45
CA ARG A 106 9.28 19.01 27.71
C ARG A 106 8.20 19.65 28.59
N GLU A 107 7.30 20.45 28.00
CA GLU A 107 6.17 21.06 28.71
C GLU A 107 5.23 20.02 29.31
N GLN A 108 5.08 18.87 28.66
CA GLN A 108 4.28 17.72 29.12
C GLN A 108 5.08 16.76 30.01
N GLU A 109 6.32 17.12 30.37
CA GLU A 109 7.23 16.33 31.22
C GLU A 109 7.40 14.88 30.72
N ILE A 110 7.33 14.66 29.39
CA ILE A 110 7.45 13.33 28.79
C ILE A 110 8.91 12.86 28.83
N PRO A 111 9.19 11.69 29.42
CA PRO A 111 10.55 11.15 29.49
C PRO A 111 11.15 10.94 28.09
N LEU A 112 12.44 11.27 27.92
CA LEU A 112 13.17 11.16 26.65
C LEU A 112 13.08 9.76 26.01
N LYS A 113 13.03 8.71 26.82
CA LYS A 113 12.90 7.31 26.36
C LYS A 113 11.62 7.07 25.54
N TYR A 114 10.58 7.91 25.70
CA TYR A 114 9.29 7.79 25.01
C TYR A 114 9.19 8.67 23.75
N TRP A 115 10.11 9.59 23.50
CA TRP A 115 10.05 10.52 22.38
C TRP A 115 10.07 9.82 21.02
N ASN A 116 10.99 8.87 20.80
CA ASN A 116 11.10 8.14 19.55
C ASN A 116 9.85 7.28 19.24
N PRO A 117 9.31 6.47 20.17
CA PRO A 117 8.05 5.78 19.95
C PRO A 117 6.87 6.73 19.65
N LEU A 118 6.73 7.85 20.38
CA LEU A 118 5.66 8.83 20.14
C LEU A 118 5.82 9.49 18.77
N GLN A 119 7.05 9.83 18.37
CA GLN A 119 7.33 10.36 17.05
C GLN A 119 6.96 9.38 15.93
N LYS A 120 6.98 8.08 16.20
CA LYS A 120 6.55 7.02 15.29
C LYS A 120 5.05 6.69 15.38
N GLY A 121 4.27 7.51 16.09
CA GLY A 121 2.83 7.34 16.21
C GLY A 121 2.40 6.24 17.18
N ARG A 122 3.26 5.81 18.10
CA ARG A 122 2.92 4.78 19.10
C ARG A 122 2.47 5.42 20.40
N THR A 123 1.32 4.98 20.90
CA THR A 123 0.89 5.29 22.27
C THR A 123 1.69 4.46 23.27
N ILE A 124 2.01 5.05 24.43
CA ILE A 124 2.76 4.40 25.50
C ILE A 124 1.99 4.51 26.78
N GLU A 125 1.80 3.39 27.43
CA GLU A 125 1.23 3.28 28.78
C GLU A 125 2.37 2.92 29.73
N ALA A 126 2.73 3.82 30.63
CA ALA A 126 3.81 3.59 31.58
C ALA A 126 3.65 4.46 32.83
N ASP A 127 4.04 3.92 33.97
CA ASP A 127 4.07 4.62 35.27
C ASP A 127 2.70 5.24 35.67
N GLY A 128 1.60 4.61 35.25
CA GLY A 128 0.23 5.08 35.50
C GLY A 128 -0.22 6.25 34.61
N ALA A 129 0.58 6.62 33.63
CA ALA A 129 0.27 7.66 32.62
C ALA A 129 0.17 7.07 31.23
N VAL A 130 -0.64 7.71 30.37
CA VAL A 130 -0.77 7.40 28.94
C VAL A 130 -0.21 8.54 28.13
N TYR A 131 0.81 8.28 27.35
CA TYR A 131 1.42 9.24 26.44
C TYR A 131 0.97 8.94 25.02
N THR A 132 0.35 9.91 24.36
CA THR A 132 -0.17 9.78 22.99
C THR A 132 0.60 10.64 22.00
N PRO A 133 0.67 10.26 20.72
CA PRO A 133 1.41 11.01 19.69
C PRO A 133 0.97 12.47 19.54
N ASP A 134 -0.32 12.77 19.69
CA ASP A 134 -0.90 14.12 19.59
C ASP A 134 -0.38 15.09 20.66
N MET A 135 0.09 14.58 21.79
CA MET A 135 0.73 15.40 22.83
C MET A 135 2.01 16.09 22.33
N VAL A 136 2.72 15.45 21.40
CA VAL A 136 4.04 15.88 20.93
C VAL A 136 4.14 16.13 19.43
N LEU A 137 3.16 15.68 18.65
CA LEU A 137 3.11 15.92 17.21
C LEU A 137 2.30 17.19 16.92
N GLY A 138 2.76 17.95 15.95
CA GLY A 138 1.99 19.04 15.36
C GLY A 138 0.87 18.52 14.45
N PRO A 139 0.18 19.40 13.71
CA PRO A 139 -0.84 18.99 12.75
C PRO A 139 -0.23 18.10 11.65
N ASP A 140 -1.06 17.19 11.13
CA ASP A 140 -0.66 16.32 10.03
C ASP A 140 -0.15 17.13 8.85
N ARG A 141 0.91 16.65 8.24
CA ARG A 141 1.54 17.28 7.09
C ARG A 141 0.97 16.71 5.79
N LYS A 142 0.96 17.52 4.74
CA LYS A 142 0.62 17.06 3.41
C LYS A 142 1.52 15.87 3.06
N GLY A 143 0.90 14.71 2.81
CA GLY A 143 1.55 13.49 2.38
C GLY A 143 1.88 13.50 0.88
N ILE A 144 2.22 12.32 0.37
CA ILE A 144 2.36 12.09 -1.06
C ILE A 144 1.16 11.25 -1.51
N LYS A 145 0.49 11.70 -2.55
CA LYS A 145 -0.63 11.00 -3.18
C LYS A 145 -0.33 10.85 -4.66
N VAL A 146 -0.36 9.61 -5.15
CA VAL A 146 -0.16 9.28 -6.56
C VAL A 146 -1.31 8.42 -7.03
N THR A 147 -1.97 8.84 -8.10
CA THR A 147 -3.04 8.06 -8.73
C THR A 147 -2.57 7.54 -10.09
N TYR A 148 -2.77 6.25 -10.30
CA TYR A 148 -2.48 5.57 -11.55
C TYR A 148 -3.75 4.95 -12.12
N THR A 149 -4.03 5.25 -13.36
CA THR A 149 -5.06 4.61 -14.18
C THR A 149 -4.45 4.24 -15.53
N THR A 150 -4.99 3.23 -16.19
CA THR A 150 -4.58 2.84 -17.53
C THR A 150 -5.81 2.83 -18.45
N ASP A 151 -6.12 1.76 -19.12
CA ASP A 151 -7.18 1.61 -20.10
C ASP A 151 -8.56 1.95 -19.52
N THR A 152 -8.95 3.20 -19.64
CA THR A 152 -10.23 3.68 -19.16
C THR A 152 -10.75 4.84 -19.99
N ARG A 153 -12.05 4.92 -20.13
CA ARG A 153 -12.71 6.17 -20.55
C ARG A 153 -12.75 7.14 -19.37
N PRO A 154 -12.79 8.45 -19.61
CA PRO A 154 -12.99 9.43 -18.56
C PRO A 154 -14.22 9.07 -17.70
N THR A 155 -14.04 9.09 -16.39
CA THR A 155 -15.11 8.79 -15.42
C THR A 155 -14.97 9.68 -14.19
N GLU A 156 -16.11 10.00 -13.54
CA GLU A 156 -16.12 10.72 -12.27
C GLU A 156 -15.33 9.97 -11.16
N SER A 157 -15.26 8.65 -11.25
CA SER A 157 -14.48 7.84 -10.31
C SER A 157 -13.01 8.25 -10.29
N ILE A 158 -12.42 8.58 -11.43
CA ILE A 158 -11.05 9.09 -11.51
C ILE A 158 -10.95 10.44 -10.80
N LEU A 159 -11.86 11.38 -11.11
CA LEU A 159 -11.82 12.72 -10.51
C LEU A 159 -11.99 12.70 -8.98
N ARG A 160 -12.81 11.79 -8.46
CA ARG A 160 -13.05 11.65 -7.01
C ARG A 160 -11.90 11.02 -6.25
N ASN A 161 -11.07 10.19 -6.91
CA ASN A 161 -10.03 9.40 -6.27
C ASN A 161 -8.60 9.88 -6.60
N ALA A 162 -8.45 10.76 -7.59
CA ALA A 162 -7.17 11.36 -7.97
C ALA A 162 -6.65 12.41 -6.96
#